data_65d54670a463f29d131820341bea6556
#
_entry.id   65d54670a463f29d131820341bea6556
#
_cell.length_a   1.000
_cell.length_b   1.000
_cell.length_c   1.000
_cell.angle_alpha   90.00
_cell.angle_beta   90.00
_cell.angle_gamma   90.00
#
_symmetry.space_group_name_H-M   'P 1'
#
loop_
_entity.id
_entity.type
_entity.pdbx_description
1 polymer ?
#
loop_
_entity_poly.entity_id
_entity_poly.type
_entity_poly.pdbx_seq_one_letter_code
_entity_poly.pdbx_strand_id
1 'polypeptide(L)'
;LYHYIRNYRIKNIKIFGIGFGFLALAALIYFIIPSGDDSIEWNKFDLAIYENSINEGEPIIIDFYADWCIPCKELDKQTFSDKRVIELSKKFVMIKADMTKTLSEETAKIANKFNIVGMPTVLIIDSKGKELERLTGFVNADEFLKIMQKAY
;
A
#
# COMPACT_ATOMS: atom_id res chain seq x y z
N LEU A 1 40.26 -7.62 52.45
CA LEU A 1 39.22 -8.50 51.85
C LEU A 1 37.89 -7.76 51.64
N TYR A 2 37.41 -7.00 52.65
CA TYR A 2 36.14 -6.26 52.58
C TYR A 2 36.10 -5.17 51.48
N HIS A 3 37.21 -4.47 51.25
CA HIS A 3 37.31 -3.47 50.18
C HIS A 3 37.28 -4.06 48.76
N TYR A 4 37.78 -5.28 48.58
CA TYR A 4 37.81 -5.98 47.29
C TYR A 4 36.41 -6.46 46.90
N ILE A 5 35.68 -7.03 47.84
CA ILE A 5 34.31 -7.53 47.64
C ILE A 5 33.32 -6.41 47.31
N ARG A 6 33.46 -5.26 47.99
CA ARG A 6 32.64 -4.06 47.75
C ARG A 6 32.84 -3.48 46.35
N ASN A 7 34.10 -3.42 45.90
CA ASN A 7 34.40 -2.89 44.56
C ASN A 7 33.94 -3.82 43.42
N TYR A 8 33.99 -5.13 43.64
CA TYR A 8 33.52 -6.14 42.68
C TYR A 8 31.98 -6.08 42.52
N ARG A 9 31.26 -5.93 43.62
CA ARG A 9 29.78 -5.82 43.66
C ARG A 9 29.31 -4.55 42.95
N ILE A 10 29.94 -3.42 43.17
CA ILE A 10 29.56 -2.14 42.54
C ILE A 10 29.84 -2.18 41.02
N LYS A 11 30.94 -2.79 40.59
CA LYS A 11 31.30 -2.91 39.20
C LYS A 11 30.29 -3.76 38.43
N ASN A 12 29.85 -4.87 39.01
CA ASN A 12 28.87 -5.75 38.37
C ASN A 12 27.46 -5.14 38.31
N ILE A 13 27.03 -4.38 39.34
CA ILE A 13 25.75 -3.67 39.33
C ILE A 13 25.74 -2.58 38.25
N LYS A 14 26.85 -1.85 38.05
CA LYS A 14 26.93 -0.85 36.95
C LYS A 14 26.89 -1.49 35.58
N ILE A 15 27.56 -2.61 35.38
CA ILE A 15 27.55 -3.36 34.10
C ILE A 15 26.15 -3.93 33.82
N PHE A 16 25.44 -4.47 34.83
CA PHE A 16 24.07 -4.97 34.70
C PHE A 16 23.07 -3.85 34.38
N GLY A 17 23.23 -2.66 35.03
CA GLY A 17 22.39 -1.49 34.79
C GLY A 17 22.54 -0.94 33.34
N ILE A 18 23.79 -0.91 32.84
CA ILE A 18 24.08 -0.46 31.47
C ILE A 18 23.48 -1.45 30.45
N GLY A 19 23.65 -2.76 30.66
CA GLY A 19 23.08 -3.80 29.78
C GLY A 19 21.54 -3.76 29.72
N PHE A 20 20.89 -3.56 30.86
CA PHE A 20 19.44 -3.43 30.95
C PHE A 20 18.94 -2.14 30.28
N GLY A 21 19.67 -1.03 30.39
CA GLY A 21 19.38 0.22 29.72
C GLY A 21 19.45 0.10 28.20
N PHE A 22 20.46 -0.61 27.67
CA PHE A 22 20.56 -0.88 26.23
C PHE A 22 19.44 -1.76 25.70
N LEU A 23 19.04 -2.80 26.45
CA LEU A 23 17.91 -3.66 26.06
C LEU A 23 16.58 -2.91 26.08
N ALA A 24 16.35 -2.06 27.07
CA ALA A 24 15.16 -1.22 27.13
C ALA A 24 15.11 -0.21 25.97
N LEU A 25 16.26 0.42 25.67
CA LEU A 25 16.37 1.35 24.54
C LEU A 25 16.15 0.63 23.18
N ALA A 26 16.73 -0.55 23.01
CA ALA A 26 16.54 -1.37 21.81
C ALA A 26 15.06 -1.81 21.64
N ALA A 27 14.40 -2.19 22.73
CA ALA A 27 12.98 -2.52 22.72
C ALA A 27 12.12 -1.29 22.37
N LEU A 28 12.45 -0.13 22.90
CA LEU A 28 11.76 1.13 22.62
C LEU A 28 11.94 1.56 21.16
N ILE A 29 13.15 1.42 20.61
CA ILE A 29 13.45 1.65 19.19
C ILE A 29 12.69 0.66 18.31
N TYR A 30 12.64 -0.62 18.70
CA TYR A 30 11.87 -1.65 17.95
C TYR A 30 10.38 -1.33 17.89
N PHE A 31 9.81 -0.76 18.96
CA PHE A 31 8.39 -0.34 18.97
C PHE A 31 8.14 1.00 18.25
N ILE A 32 9.14 1.83 18.07
CA ILE A 32 9.01 3.16 17.42
C ILE A 32 9.28 3.07 15.90
N ILE A 33 10.06 2.08 15.44
CA ILE A 33 10.30 1.88 14.00
C ILE A 33 9.06 1.22 13.43
N PRO A 34 8.24 1.91 12.61
CA PRO A 34 7.14 1.27 11.92
C PRO A 34 7.71 0.24 10.96
N SER A 35 7.52 -1.04 11.26
CA SER A 35 7.86 -2.15 10.37
C SER A 35 6.72 -2.31 9.35
N GLY A 36 6.73 -1.52 8.30
CA GLY A 36 5.78 -1.64 7.22
C GLY A 36 6.31 -0.89 6.01
N ASP A 37 6.24 -1.52 4.86
CA ASP A 37 6.37 -0.81 3.59
C ASP A 37 5.19 0.17 3.55
N ASP A 38 5.49 1.48 3.73
CA ASP A 38 4.48 2.56 3.77
C ASP A 38 3.99 2.87 2.33
N SER A 39 3.82 1.85 1.50
CA SER A 39 3.35 1.96 0.12
C SER A 39 2.36 0.84 -0.24
N ILE A 40 1.47 1.12 -1.18
CA ILE A 40 0.58 0.10 -1.75
C ILE A 40 1.41 -0.89 -2.57
N GLU A 41 1.21 -2.19 -2.35
CA GLU A 41 1.78 -3.26 -3.17
C GLU A 41 0.99 -3.39 -4.47
N TRP A 42 1.50 -2.78 -5.54
CA TRP A 42 0.87 -2.81 -6.85
C TRP A 42 1.34 -3.99 -7.69
N ASN A 43 0.40 -4.80 -8.17
CA ASN A 43 0.64 -5.74 -9.25
C ASN A 43 0.61 -5.00 -10.59
N LYS A 44 1.57 -5.29 -11.48
CA LYS A 44 1.45 -4.86 -12.86
C LYS A 44 0.22 -5.54 -13.49
N PHE A 45 -0.54 -4.80 -14.31
CA PHE A 45 -1.70 -5.38 -14.99
C PHE A 45 -1.31 -6.63 -15.78
N ASP A 46 -1.99 -7.72 -15.46
CA ASP A 46 -1.99 -8.98 -16.18
C ASP A 46 -3.43 -9.52 -16.18
N LEU A 47 -3.91 -9.95 -17.34
CA LEU A 47 -5.27 -10.47 -17.47
C LEU A 47 -5.50 -11.73 -16.61
N ALA A 48 -4.46 -12.56 -16.44
CA ALA A 48 -4.55 -13.75 -15.60
C ALA A 48 -4.69 -13.38 -14.11
N ILE A 49 -3.97 -12.37 -13.63
CA ILE A 49 -4.14 -11.87 -12.26
C ILE A 49 -5.58 -11.39 -12.06
N TYR A 50 -6.09 -10.57 -12.98
CA TYR A 50 -7.46 -10.07 -12.91
C TYR A 50 -8.51 -11.19 -12.87
N GLU A 51 -8.41 -12.15 -13.80
CA GLU A 51 -9.37 -13.26 -13.91
C GLU A 51 -9.30 -14.22 -12.71
N ASN A 52 -8.10 -14.51 -12.22
CA ASN A 52 -7.91 -15.33 -11.03
C ASN A 52 -8.53 -14.67 -9.79
N SER A 53 -8.28 -13.38 -9.57
CA SER A 53 -8.84 -12.65 -8.43
C SER A 53 -10.38 -12.61 -8.46
N ILE A 54 -10.99 -12.46 -9.66
CA ILE A 54 -12.45 -12.58 -9.81
C ILE A 54 -12.92 -13.99 -9.41
N ASN A 55 -12.24 -15.03 -9.88
CA ASN A 55 -12.62 -16.43 -9.60
C ASN A 55 -12.45 -16.79 -8.10
N GLU A 56 -11.46 -16.19 -7.43
CA GLU A 56 -11.20 -16.37 -6.00
C GLU A 56 -12.11 -15.50 -5.12
N GLY A 57 -12.88 -14.61 -5.72
CA GLY A 57 -13.80 -13.73 -5.00
C GLY A 57 -13.09 -12.63 -4.22
N GLU A 58 -11.93 -12.18 -4.70
CA GLU A 58 -11.19 -11.08 -4.11
C GLU A 58 -11.65 -9.74 -4.68
N PRO A 59 -11.83 -8.71 -3.84
CA PRO A 59 -12.12 -7.38 -4.35
C PRO A 59 -10.87 -6.78 -5.01
N ILE A 60 -11.07 -6.06 -6.13
CA ILE A 60 -9.96 -5.57 -6.97
C ILE A 60 -10.06 -4.06 -7.10
N ILE A 61 -8.91 -3.40 -7.09
CA ILE A 61 -8.77 -2.00 -7.51
C ILE A 61 -7.78 -1.94 -8.66
N ILE A 62 -8.21 -1.37 -9.80
CA ILE A 62 -7.36 -1.20 -10.98
C ILE A 62 -7.17 0.30 -11.22
N ASP A 63 -5.93 0.77 -11.18
CA ASP A 63 -5.53 2.13 -11.56
C ASP A 63 -4.96 2.14 -12.98
N PHE A 64 -5.68 2.79 -13.89
CA PHE A 64 -5.22 3.04 -15.26
C PHE A 64 -4.54 4.40 -15.30
N TYR A 65 -3.23 4.41 -15.46
CA TYR A 65 -2.39 5.60 -15.39
C TYR A 65 -1.50 5.77 -16.63
N ALA A 66 -0.89 6.94 -16.77
CA ALA A 66 0.17 7.18 -17.75
C ALA A 66 1.23 8.11 -17.16
N ASP A 67 2.50 7.96 -17.59
CA ASP A 67 3.61 8.75 -17.07
C ASP A 67 3.49 10.25 -17.34
N TRP A 68 2.81 10.63 -18.42
CA TRP A 68 2.54 12.03 -18.78
C TRP A 68 1.29 12.61 -18.10
N CYS A 69 0.52 11.81 -17.40
CA CYS A 69 -0.74 12.19 -16.76
C CYS A 69 -0.49 12.91 -15.43
N ILE A 70 -0.70 14.22 -15.38
CA ILE A 70 -0.50 15.04 -14.17
C ILE A 70 -1.48 14.64 -13.04
N PRO A 71 -2.81 14.48 -13.29
CA PRO A 71 -3.72 14.06 -12.24
C PRO A 71 -3.43 12.66 -11.69
N CYS A 72 -2.81 11.76 -12.50
CA CYS A 72 -2.38 10.45 -12.00
C CYS A 72 -1.28 10.58 -10.93
N LYS A 73 -0.32 11.50 -11.16
CA LYS A 73 0.75 11.79 -10.19
C LYS A 73 0.21 12.45 -8.92
N GLU A 74 -0.84 13.23 -9.03
CA GLU A 74 -1.53 13.82 -7.87
C GLU A 74 -2.24 12.74 -7.06
N LEU A 75 -2.90 11.79 -7.72
CA LEU A 75 -3.55 10.64 -7.11
C LEU A 75 -2.53 9.79 -6.34
N ASP A 76 -1.38 9.47 -6.96
CA ASP A 76 -0.29 8.75 -6.31
C ASP A 76 0.21 9.46 -5.04
N LYS A 77 0.40 10.79 -5.12
CA LYS A 77 0.99 11.57 -4.03
C LYS A 77 0.03 11.91 -2.89
N GLN A 78 -1.25 12.05 -3.14
CA GLN A 78 -2.21 12.59 -2.18
C GLN A 78 -3.22 11.56 -1.69
N THR A 79 -3.51 10.54 -2.52
CA THR A 79 -4.50 9.51 -2.20
C THR A 79 -3.85 8.19 -1.91
N PHE A 80 -3.05 7.66 -2.83
CA PHE A 80 -2.42 6.35 -2.66
C PHE A 80 -1.26 6.33 -1.66
N SER A 81 -0.73 7.49 -1.27
CA SER A 81 0.26 7.62 -0.20
C SER A 81 -0.35 7.84 1.20
N ASP A 82 -1.67 8.02 1.31
CA ASP A 82 -2.34 8.13 2.61
C ASP A 82 -2.26 6.79 3.36
N LYS A 83 -1.76 6.81 4.60
CA LYS A 83 -1.56 5.61 5.41
C LYS A 83 -2.84 4.78 5.61
N ARG A 84 -3.99 5.43 5.67
CA ARG A 84 -5.29 4.77 5.81
C ARG A 84 -5.69 4.03 4.53
N VAL A 85 -5.36 4.62 3.37
CA VAL A 85 -5.58 3.99 2.06
C VAL A 85 -4.63 2.81 1.89
N ILE A 86 -3.34 2.96 2.23
CA ILE A 86 -2.35 1.89 2.21
C ILE A 86 -2.78 0.72 3.11
N GLU A 87 -3.24 1.00 4.33
CA GLU A 87 -3.70 -0.06 5.23
C GLU A 87 -4.94 -0.79 4.69
N LEU A 88 -5.91 -0.03 4.15
CA LEU A 88 -7.12 -0.62 3.61
C LEU A 88 -6.86 -1.38 2.29
N SER A 89 -5.87 -0.95 1.50
CA SER A 89 -5.51 -1.61 0.23
C SER A 89 -5.06 -3.06 0.39
N LYS A 90 -4.58 -3.44 1.57
CA LYS A 90 -4.20 -4.83 1.90
C LYS A 90 -5.37 -5.83 1.80
N LYS A 91 -6.60 -5.34 1.75
CA LYS A 91 -7.81 -6.15 1.57
C LYS A 91 -8.21 -6.33 0.10
N PHE A 92 -7.46 -5.76 -0.81
CA PHE A 92 -7.75 -5.74 -2.24
C PHE A 92 -6.57 -6.29 -3.03
N VAL A 93 -6.87 -6.84 -4.20
CA VAL A 93 -5.85 -7.04 -5.21
C VAL A 93 -5.66 -5.71 -5.94
N MET A 94 -4.53 -5.05 -5.69
CA MET A 94 -4.20 -3.76 -6.25
C MET A 94 -3.47 -3.94 -7.58
N ILE A 95 -4.01 -3.41 -8.68
CA ILE A 95 -3.46 -3.57 -10.03
C ILE A 95 -3.20 -2.20 -10.65
N LYS A 96 -2.00 -1.98 -11.21
CA LYS A 96 -1.67 -0.81 -12.03
C LYS A 96 -1.56 -1.19 -13.50
N ALA A 97 -2.34 -0.49 -14.34
CA ALA A 97 -2.31 -0.63 -15.80
C ALA A 97 -1.63 0.58 -16.43
N ASP A 98 -0.46 0.36 -16.99
CA ASP A 98 0.31 1.41 -17.67
C ASP A 98 -0.24 1.67 -19.08
N MET A 99 -0.86 2.83 -19.24
CA MET A 99 -1.44 3.32 -20.49
C MET A 99 -0.54 4.34 -21.21
N THR A 100 0.72 4.48 -20.81
CA THR A 100 1.65 5.50 -21.35
C THR A 100 1.82 5.39 -22.86
N LYS A 101 1.87 4.16 -23.38
CA LYS A 101 1.96 3.89 -24.82
C LYS A 101 0.57 3.80 -25.46
N THR A 102 -0.16 4.90 -25.49
CA THR A 102 -1.57 4.96 -25.92
C THR A 102 -1.88 4.36 -27.29
N LEU A 103 -0.91 4.30 -28.19
CA LEU A 103 -1.07 3.76 -29.55
C LEU A 103 -0.61 2.29 -29.68
N SER A 104 -0.19 1.65 -28.58
CA SER A 104 0.17 0.23 -28.65
C SER A 104 -1.06 -0.67 -28.72
N GLU A 105 -0.92 -1.82 -29.36
CA GLU A 105 -1.99 -2.81 -29.46
C GLU A 105 -2.40 -3.33 -28.06
N GLU A 106 -1.43 -3.50 -27.17
CA GLU A 106 -1.66 -3.93 -25.78
C GLU A 106 -2.54 -2.92 -25.04
N THR A 107 -2.17 -1.63 -25.08
CA THR A 107 -2.94 -0.56 -24.44
C THR A 107 -4.34 -0.44 -25.03
N ALA A 108 -4.49 -0.58 -26.36
CA ALA A 108 -5.79 -0.56 -27.01
C ALA A 108 -6.68 -1.73 -26.56
N LYS A 109 -6.13 -2.94 -26.41
CA LYS A 109 -6.86 -4.10 -25.89
C LYS A 109 -7.36 -3.86 -24.46
N ILE A 110 -6.50 -3.32 -23.60
CA ILE A 110 -6.87 -2.99 -22.21
C ILE A 110 -7.96 -1.91 -22.20
N ALA A 111 -7.76 -0.82 -22.94
CA ALA A 111 -8.73 0.28 -23.04
C ALA A 111 -10.11 -0.19 -23.49
N ASN A 112 -10.15 -1.04 -24.52
CA ASN A 112 -11.41 -1.60 -25.04
C ASN A 112 -12.07 -2.55 -24.03
N LYS A 113 -11.31 -3.42 -23.38
CA LYS A 113 -11.84 -4.38 -22.39
C LYS A 113 -12.52 -3.67 -21.21
N PHE A 114 -11.92 -2.58 -20.73
CA PHE A 114 -12.40 -1.84 -19.55
C PHE A 114 -13.13 -0.52 -19.90
N ASN A 115 -13.37 -0.24 -21.16
CA ASN A 115 -13.99 1.01 -21.63
C ASN A 115 -13.27 2.26 -21.08
N ILE A 116 -11.93 2.30 -21.17
CA ILE A 116 -11.13 3.41 -20.69
C ILE A 116 -11.12 4.51 -21.73
N VAL A 117 -11.64 5.68 -21.37
CA VAL A 117 -11.71 6.87 -22.23
C VAL A 117 -10.68 7.96 -21.88
N GLY A 118 -10.05 7.84 -20.71
CA GLY A 118 -9.04 8.79 -20.23
C GLY A 118 -8.37 8.33 -18.94
N MET A 119 -7.30 9.04 -18.52
CA MET A 119 -6.55 8.78 -17.30
C MET A 119 -6.52 10.02 -16.39
N PRO A 120 -6.48 9.83 -15.05
CA PRO A 120 -6.62 8.54 -14.39
C PRO A 120 -8.05 7.99 -14.49
N THR A 121 -8.16 6.68 -14.58
CA THR A 121 -9.41 5.97 -14.31
C THR A 121 -9.10 4.90 -13.26
N VAL A 122 -9.86 4.89 -12.16
CA VAL A 122 -9.73 3.85 -11.13
C VAL A 122 -11.02 3.06 -11.06
N LEU A 123 -10.93 1.75 -11.27
CA LEU A 123 -12.05 0.83 -11.12
C LEU A 123 -12.00 0.16 -9.76
N ILE A 124 -13.13 0.12 -9.08
CA ILE A 124 -13.33 -0.63 -7.84
C ILE A 124 -14.33 -1.75 -8.12
N ILE A 125 -13.88 -2.98 -7.94
CA ILE A 125 -14.63 -4.20 -8.25
C ILE A 125 -14.81 -4.99 -6.96
N ASP A 126 -16.04 -5.41 -6.66
CA ASP A 126 -16.32 -6.19 -5.46
C ASP A 126 -15.91 -7.67 -5.59
N SER A 127 -16.02 -8.41 -4.47
CA SER A 127 -15.72 -9.84 -4.40
C SER A 127 -16.63 -10.73 -5.26
N LYS A 128 -17.65 -10.16 -5.90
CA LYS A 128 -18.53 -10.86 -6.88
C LYS A 128 -18.17 -10.53 -8.32
N GLY A 129 -17.10 -9.77 -8.54
CA GLY A 129 -16.67 -9.34 -9.88
C GLY A 129 -17.50 -8.20 -10.47
N LYS A 130 -18.34 -7.54 -9.66
CA LYS A 130 -19.15 -6.41 -10.11
C LYS A 130 -18.37 -5.10 -9.95
N GLU A 131 -18.31 -4.29 -11.02
CA GLU A 131 -17.84 -2.91 -10.92
C GLU A 131 -18.79 -2.10 -10.02
N LEU A 132 -18.28 -1.64 -8.87
CA LEU A 132 -19.03 -0.82 -7.92
C LEU A 132 -18.91 0.65 -8.20
N GLU A 133 -17.70 1.07 -8.57
CA GLU A 133 -17.41 2.49 -8.80
C GLU A 133 -16.33 2.64 -9.87
N ARG A 134 -16.46 3.70 -10.65
CA ARG A 134 -15.51 4.14 -11.67
C ARG A 134 -15.16 5.60 -11.43
N LEU A 135 -13.96 5.84 -10.96
CA LEU A 135 -13.47 7.18 -10.70
C LEU A 135 -12.67 7.68 -11.91
N THR A 136 -12.98 8.88 -12.37
CA THR A 136 -12.24 9.55 -13.44
C THR A 136 -11.69 10.87 -12.92
N GLY A 137 -10.38 11.09 -13.09
CA GLY A 137 -9.70 12.25 -12.53
C GLY A 137 -9.25 12.06 -11.09
N PHE A 138 -8.82 13.16 -10.47
CA PHE A 138 -8.34 13.15 -9.09
C PHE A 138 -9.48 12.96 -8.09
N VAL A 139 -9.25 12.13 -7.08
CA VAL A 139 -10.10 11.94 -5.91
C VAL A 139 -9.23 11.98 -4.65
N ASN A 140 -9.67 12.65 -3.59
CA ASN A 140 -8.92 12.72 -2.34
C ASN A 140 -9.04 11.42 -1.52
N ALA A 141 -8.14 11.25 -0.54
CA ALA A 141 -8.08 10.04 0.27
C ALA A 141 -9.37 9.76 1.06
N ASP A 142 -10.04 10.79 1.60
CA ASP A 142 -11.27 10.59 2.40
C ASP A 142 -12.43 10.07 1.56
N GLU A 143 -12.56 10.56 0.34
CA GLU A 143 -13.57 10.10 -0.61
C GLU A 143 -13.24 8.69 -1.12
N PHE A 144 -11.98 8.45 -1.46
CA PHE A 144 -11.52 7.15 -1.91
C PHE A 144 -11.74 6.06 -0.85
N LEU A 145 -11.43 6.33 0.41
CA LEU A 145 -11.67 5.42 1.54
C LEU A 145 -13.15 5.05 1.69
N LYS A 146 -14.06 6.04 1.55
CA LYS A 146 -15.52 5.77 1.62
C LYS A 146 -15.98 4.81 0.52
N ILE A 147 -15.35 4.90 -0.66
CA ILE A 147 -15.67 4.02 -1.79
C ILE A 147 -15.09 2.64 -1.56
N MET A 148 -13.83 2.53 -1.15
CA MET A 148 -13.19 1.27 -0.81
C MET A 148 -14.00 0.48 0.23
N GLN A 149 -14.53 1.17 1.25
CA GLN A 149 -15.32 0.55 2.32
C GLN A 149 -16.63 -0.09 1.85
N LYS A 150 -17.12 0.22 0.67
CA LYS A 150 -18.34 -0.39 0.09
C LYS A 150 -18.06 -1.71 -0.64
N ALA A 151 -16.79 -2.00 -0.92
CA ALA A 151 -16.38 -3.10 -1.81
C ALA A 151 -16.12 -4.44 -1.09
N TYR A 152 -16.12 -4.45 0.25
CA TYR A 152 -15.89 -5.67 1.04
C TYR A 152 -16.86 -5.82 2.21
#